data_8c34952f031957d8ff96a478997dbb93
#
_entry.id   8c34952f031957d8ff96a478997dbb93
#
_cell.length_a   1.000
_cell.length_b   1.000
_cell.length_c   1.000
_cell.angle_alpha   90.00
_cell.angle_beta   90.00
_cell.angle_gamma   90.00
#
_symmetry.space_group_name_H-M   'P 1'
#
loop_
_entity.id
_entity.type
_entity.pdbx_description
1 polymer ?
#
loop_
_entity_poly.entity_id
_entity_poly.type
_entity_poly.pdbx_seq_one_letter_code
_entity_poly.pdbx_strand_id
1 'polypeptide(L)'
;MNPDLLPNLQQPYRQFVTDYLKLLLASARRAHRHMDIADRGSIHAFRVAVRRLHTWLSIPGLLPVTDKKLLTRLKHHIKATNALRDATIHNKWLKKHGYSQRVALKPPSLPPRWKRLCRRLEASIETAAQIHEDRLNEPFSCRGASVVQSLFNEFADALLAIRGPEDIRGIHHSRILAKQLRYMLEPFAASDKQAERLMQEMVSFQDCTGMLHDLATMRDALAPAPSLRAHIEREMKSLYQIVETRHIRTREQLIRDFREWLENCDIPPPDWV
;
A
#
# COMPACT_ATOMS: atom_id res chain seq x y z
N MET A 1 -4.70 -10.20 8.51
CA MET A 1 -3.67 -10.82 9.38
C MET A 1 -4.37 -11.19 10.66
N ASN A 2 -4.02 -12.30 11.33
CA ASN A 2 -4.66 -12.64 12.62
C ASN A 2 -4.20 -11.60 13.67
N PRO A 3 -5.10 -10.88 14.35
CA PRO A 3 -4.75 -9.88 15.37
C PRO A 3 -3.87 -10.44 16.48
N ASP A 4 -4.11 -11.69 16.90
CA ASP A 4 -3.36 -12.38 17.97
C ASP A 4 -1.86 -12.62 17.66
N LEU A 5 -1.45 -12.41 16.41
CA LEU A 5 -0.05 -12.55 15.97
C LEU A 5 0.68 -11.19 15.89
N LEU A 6 -0.01 -10.08 16.17
CA LEU A 6 0.62 -8.76 16.16
C LEU A 6 1.48 -8.57 17.41
N PRO A 7 2.69 -7.98 17.28
CA PRO A 7 3.45 -7.56 18.44
C PRO A 7 2.70 -6.52 19.26
N ASN A 8 3.00 -6.46 20.57
CA ASN A 8 2.40 -5.48 21.47
C ASN A 8 2.87 -4.05 21.12
N LEU A 9 1.94 -3.11 20.99
CA LEU A 9 2.24 -1.70 20.68
C LEU A 9 3.10 -0.99 21.75
N GLN A 10 3.13 -1.51 23.00
CA GLN A 10 3.96 -0.98 24.08
C GLN A 10 5.41 -1.51 24.05
N GLN A 11 5.73 -2.42 23.13
CA GLN A 11 7.12 -2.83 22.94
C GLN A 11 7.97 -1.66 22.44
N PRO A 12 9.29 -1.63 22.74
CA PRO A 12 10.21 -0.71 22.12
C PRO A 12 10.05 -0.70 20.59
N TYR A 13 10.01 0.49 20.00
CA TYR A 13 9.76 0.67 18.56
C TYR A 13 10.61 -0.25 17.69
N ARG A 14 11.89 -0.33 17.96
CA ARG A 14 12.83 -1.20 17.24
C ARG A 14 12.42 -2.67 17.29
N GLN A 15 12.09 -3.16 18.48
CA GLN A 15 11.69 -4.56 18.65
C GLN A 15 10.38 -4.84 17.90
N PHE A 16 9.39 -3.96 18.06
CA PHE A 16 8.11 -4.09 17.35
C PHE A 16 8.33 -4.16 15.84
N VAL A 17 9.07 -3.20 15.26
CA VAL A 17 9.31 -3.13 13.81
C VAL A 17 10.04 -4.37 13.32
N THR A 18 11.04 -4.84 14.07
CA THR A 18 11.80 -6.05 13.73
C THR A 18 10.90 -7.29 13.72
N ASP A 19 10.12 -7.50 14.77
CA ASP A 19 9.24 -8.65 14.91
C ASP A 19 8.13 -8.63 13.85
N TYR A 20 7.56 -7.45 13.60
CA TYR A 20 6.53 -7.29 12.57
C TYR A 20 7.09 -7.55 11.16
N LEU A 21 8.28 -7.07 10.84
CA LEU A 21 8.93 -7.35 9.56
C LEU A 21 9.27 -8.83 9.40
N LYS A 22 9.67 -9.52 10.46
CA LYS A 22 9.86 -10.97 10.45
C LYS A 22 8.55 -11.71 10.16
N LEU A 23 7.43 -11.28 10.76
CA LEU A 23 6.09 -11.83 10.46
C LEU A 23 5.70 -11.61 9.00
N LEU A 24 5.92 -10.41 8.46
CA LEU A 24 5.64 -10.10 7.07
C LEU A 24 6.51 -10.93 6.10
N LEU A 25 7.79 -11.12 6.43
CA LEU A 25 8.71 -11.95 5.64
C LEU A 25 8.29 -13.43 5.69
N ALA A 26 7.88 -13.94 6.86
CA ALA A 26 7.36 -15.29 7.01
C ALA A 26 6.08 -15.50 6.19
N SER A 27 5.17 -14.52 6.19
CA SER A 27 3.96 -14.51 5.38
C SER A 27 4.29 -14.56 3.87
N ALA A 28 5.23 -13.75 3.41
CA ALA A 28 5.68 -13.74 2.01
C ALA A 28 6.34 -15.08 1.61
N ARG A 29 7.14 -15.67 2.49
CA ARG A 29 7.73 -17.01 2.30
C ARG A 29 6.66 -18.09 2.18
N ARG A 30 5.65 -18.06 3.05
CA ARG A 30 4.52 -18.99 3.04
C ARG A 30 3.72 -18.85 1.75
N ALA A 31 3.34 -17.65 1.36
CA ALA A 31 2.61 -17.38 0.14
C ALA A 31 3.37 -17.84 -1.11
N HIS A 32 4.71 -17.68 -1.14
CA HIS A 32 5.52 -18.19 -2.24
C HIS A 32 5.55 -19.74 -2.29
N ARG A 33 5.60 -20.43 -1.15
CA ARG A 33 5.59 -21.91 -1.11
C ARG A 33 4.28 -22.50 -1.62
N HIS A 34 3.15 -21.83 -1.36
CA HIS A 34 1.82 -22.28 -1.76
C HIS A 34 1.36 -21.65 -3.07
N MET A 35 2.27 -20.94 -3.77
CA MET A 35 1.90 -20.31 -5.02
C MET A 35 1.87 -21.35 -6.15
N ASP A 36 0.68 -21.50 -6.74
CA ASP A 36 0.45 -22.19 -8.00
C ASP A 36 0.25 -21.16 -9.11
N ILE A 37 1.04 -21.27 -10.20
CA ILE A 37 0.96 -20.36 -11.35
C ILE A 37 -0.39 -20.51 -12.08
N ALA A 38 -1.05 -21.66 -11.97
CA ALA A 38 -2.37 -21.88 -12.53
C ALA A 38 -3.49 -21.28 -11.65
N ASP A 39 -3.25 -21.09 -10.35
CA ASP A 39 -4.22 -20.52 -9.41
C ASP A 39 -4.00 -19.02 -9.20
N ARG A 40 -4.96 -18.22 -9.70
CA ARG A 40 -4.96 -16.75 -9.54
C ARG A 40 -5.06 -16.30 -8.09
N GLY A 41 -5.75 -17.07 -7.23
CA GLY A 41 -5.89 -16.76 -5.81
C GLY A 41 -4.56 -16.83 -5.09
N SER A 42 -3.77 -17.87 -5.34
CA SER A 42 -2.43 -18.04 -4.76
C SER A 42 -1.44 -16.97 -5.25
N ILE A 43 -1.49 -16.60 -6.54
CA ILE A 43 -0.70 -15.50 -7.09
C ILE A 43 -1.09 -14.17 -6.43
N HIS A 44 -2.39 -13.94 -6.22
CA HIS A 44 -2.87 -12.74 -5.53
C HIS A 44 -2.37 -12.69 -4.08
N ALA A 45 -2.47 -13.79 -3.35
CA ALA A 45 -1.97 -13.90 -1.97
C ALA A 45 -0.47 -13.62 -1.87
N PHE A 46 0.33 -14.20 -2.77
CA PHE A 46 1.77 -13.91 -2.87
C PHE A 46 2.02 -12.42 -3.15
N ARG A 47 1.32 -11.84 -4.11
CA ARG A 47 1.45 -10.42 -4.48
C ARG A 47 1.12 -9.49 -3.30
N VAL A 48 0.06 -9.79 -2.55
CA VAL A 48 -0.34 -9.00 -1.36
C VAL A 48 0.73 -9.08 -0.27
N ALA A 49 1.20 -10.29 0.05
CA ALA A 49 2.21 -10.51 1.09
C ALA A 49 3.53 -9.80 0.75
N VAL A 50 4.04 -9.94 -0.49
CA VAL A 50 5.28 -9.28 -0.93
C VAL A 50 5.13 -7.76 -0.99
N ARG A 51 3.95 -7.25 -1.40
CA ARG A 51 3.68 -5.81 -1.44
C ARG A 51 3.65 -5.21 -0.03
N ARG A 52 3.01 -5.88 0.93
CA ARG A 52 2.96 -5.44 2.32
C ARG A 52 4.38 -5.35 2.92
N LEU A 53 5.18 -6.41 2.78
CA LEU A 53 6.58 -6.41 3.19
C LEU A 53 7.40 -5.30 2.52
N HIS A 54 7.28 -5.15 1.19
CA HIS A 54 7.96 -4.09 0.45
C HIS A 54 7.55 -2.69 0.95
N THR A 55 6.26 -2.45 1.19
CA THR A 55 5.77 -1.15 1.64
C THR A 55 6.35 -0.82 3.01
N TRP A 56 6.31 -1.72 3.98
CA TRP A 56 6.91 -1.51 5.29
C TRP A 56 8.41 -1.21 5.21
N LEU A 57 9.16 -1.99 4.46
CA LEU A 57 10.60 -1.75 4.26
C LEU A 57 10.92 -0.46 3.50
N SER A 58 9.93 0.16 2.83
CA SER A 58 10.10 1.38 2.04
C SER A 58 9.69 2.65 2.76
N ILE A 59 9.12 2.55 3.98
CA ILE A 59 8.71 3.72 4.77
C ILE A 59 9.96 4.42 5.28
N PRO A 60 10.14 5.73 4.98
CA PRO A 60 11.28 6.49 5.50
C PRO A 60 11.30 6.51 7.03
N GLY A 61 12.47 6.37 7.62
CA GLY A 61 12.65 6.41 9.07
C GLY A 61 12.15 5.20 9.86
N LEU A 62 11.59 4.18 9.18
CA LEU A 62 11.11 2.97 9.86
C LEU A 62 12.30 2.12 10.36
N LEU A 63 13.31 1.94 9.53
CA LEU A 63 14.57 1.29 9.90
C LEU A 63 15.74 2.17 9.51
N PRO A 64 16.82 2.21 10.34
CA PRO A 64 18.01 3.04 10.09
C PRO A 64 18.72 2.70 8.79
N VAL A 65 18.68 1.45 8.36
CA VAL A 65 19.36 0.97 7.14
C VAL A 65 18.46 0.02 6.35
N THR A 66 18.02 0.46 5.18
CA THR A 66 17.37 -0.41 4.21
C THR A 66 18.22 -0.55 2.95
N ASP A 67 18.69 -1.75 2.63
CA ASP A 67 19.42 -2.01 1.38
C ASP A 67 18.50 -1.78 0.16
N LYS A 68 18.70 -0.64 -0.52
CA LYS A 68 17.94 -0.26 -1.73
C LYS A 68 17.95 -1.34 -2.81
N LYS A 69 19.03 -2.14 -2.90
CA LYS A 69 19.12 -3.26 -3.86
C LYS A 69 18.17 -4.40 -3.48
N LEU A 70 17.96 -4.65 -2.18
CA LEU A 70 16.99 -5.66 -1.72
C LEU A 70 15.56 -5.20 -2.00
N LEU A 71 15.24 -3.93 -1.73
CA LEU A 71 13.93 -3.34 -2.07
C LEU A 71 13.66 -3.43 -3.58
N THR A 72 14.63 -3.09 -4.42
CA THR A 72 14.50 -3.18 -5.87
C THR A 72 14.21 -4.62 -6.32
N ARG A 73 14.91 -5.61 -5.76
CA ARG A 73 14.67 -7.02 -6.05
C ARG A 73 13.29 -7.48 -5.60
N LEU A 74 12.84 -7.07 -4.43
CA LEU A 74 11.50 -7.36 -3.92
C LEU A 74 10.43 -6.75 -4.84
N LYS A 75 10.63 -5.50 -5.29
CA LYS A 75 9.77 -4.82 -6.27
C LYS A 75 9.70 -5.56 -7.61
N HIS A 76 10.78 -6.21 -8.05
CA HIS A 76 10.78 -7.02 -9.29
C HIS A 76 9.84 -8.23 -9.18
N HIS A 77 9.75 -8.89 -8.02
CA HIS A 77 8.77 -9.97 -7.80
C HIS A 77 7.32 -9.46 -7.89
N ILE A 78 7.04 -8.24 -7.39
CA ILE A 78 5.73 -7.62 -7.54
C ILE A 78 5.45 -7.32 -9.02
N LYS A 79 6.42 -6.71 -9.73
CA LYS A 79 6.28 -6.34 -11.14
C LYS A 79 6.05 -7.55 -12.05
N ALA A 80 6.70 -8.69 -11.76
CA ALA A 80 6.54 -9.92 -12.52
C ALA A 80 5.08 -10.44 -12.56
N THR A 81 4.25 -10.06 -11.58
CA THR A 81 2.84 -10.44 -11.51
C THR A 81 1.89 -9.37 -12.08
N ASN A 82 2.38 -8.20 -12.51
CA ASN A 82 1.53 -7.08 -12.94
C ASN A 82 0.73 -7.43 -14.19
N ALA A 83 1.38 -7.95 -15.23
CA ALA A 83 0.72 -8.24 -16.51
C ALA A 83 -0.50 -9.17 -16.35
N LEU A 84 -0.37 -10.22 -15.54
CA LEU A 84 -1.48 -11.15 -15.28
C LEU A 84 -2.60 -10.45 -14.48
N ARG A 85 -2.24 -9.67 -13.46
CA ARG A 85 -3.21 -8.90 -12.65
C ARG A 85 -3.97 -7.92 -13.54
N ASP A 86 -3.28 -7.14 -14.33
CA ASP A 86 -3.88 -6.08 -15.15
C ASP A 86 -4.79 -6.69 -16.24
N ALA A 87 -4.32 -7.73 -16.94
CA ALA A 87 -5.16 -8.48 -17.90
C ALA A 87 -6.41 -9.10 -17.24
N THR A 88 -6.30 -9.59 -16.00
CA THR A 88 -7.44 -10.13 -15.25
C THR A 88 -8.47 -9.06 -14.95
N ILE A 89 -8.05 -7.88 -14.51
CA ILE A 89 -8.94 -6.75 -14.20
C ILE A 89 -9.58 -6.21 -15.48
N HIS A 90 -8.78 -6.00 -16.53
CA HIS A 90 -9.28 -5.54 -17.82
C HIS A 90 -10.36 -6.49 -18.38
N ASN A 91 -10.10 -7.81 -18.35
CA ASN A 91 -11.07 -8.79 -18.82
C ASN A 91 -12.35 -8.82 -17.96
N LYS A 92 -12.24 -8.64 -16.63
CA LYS A 92 -13.41 -8.55 -15.76
C LYS A 92 -14.25 -7.32 -16.09
N TRP A 93 -13.62 -6.18 -16.32
CA TRP A 93 -14.28 -4.93 -16.70
C TRP A 93 -14.95 -5.05 -18.08
N LEU A 94 -14.20 -5.51 -19.10
CA LEU A 94 -14.72 -5.73 -20.45
C LEU A 94 -15.95 -6.64 -20.45
N LYS A 95 -15.89 -7.76 -19.71
CA LYS A 95 -17.01 -8.69 -19.56
C LYS A 95 -18.23 -8.00 -18.91
N LYS A 96 -18.01 -7.24 -17.84
CA LYS A 96 -19.08 -6.54 -17.12
C LYS A 96 -19.84 -5.56 -18.03
N HIS A 97 -19.15 -4.93 -18.99
CA HIS A 97 -19.71 -3.94 -19.89
C HIS A 97 -20.07 -4.48 -21.29
N GLY A 98 -20.14 -5.81 -21.45
CA GLY A 98 -20.63 -6.45 -22.67
C GLY A 98 -19.65 -6.45 -23.86
N TYR A 99 -18.39 -6.10 -23.66
CA TYR A 99 -17.38 -6.14 -24.71
C TYR A 99 -16.87 -7.57 -24.94
N SER A 100 -16.75 -7.98 -26.22
CA SER A 100 -16.21 -9.28 -26.62
C SER A 100 -14.69 -9.36 -26.60
N GLN A 101 -14.02 -8.20 -26.74
CA GLN A 101 -12.57 -8.10 -26.70
C GLN A 101 -11.99 -8.69 -25.41
N ARG A 102 -10.84 -9.36 -25.51
CA ARG A 102 -10.12 -9.94 -24.35
C ARG A 102 -8.63 -9.66 -24.43
N VAL A 103 -8.03 -9.47 -23.26
CA VAL A 103 -6.57 -9.37 -23.07
C VAL A 103 -6.01 -10.76 -22.78
N ALA A 104 -4.94 -11.14 -23.46
CA ALA A 104 -4.29 -12.43 -23.24
C ALA A 104 -3.74 -12.54 -21.81
N LEU A 105 -4.07 -13.63 -21.12
CA LEU A 105 -3.55 -13.91 -19.79
C LEU A 105 -2.19 -14.62 -19.93
N LYS A 106 -1.12 -13.93 -19.56
CA LYS A 106 0.23 -14.50 -19.55
C LYS A 106 0.60 -14.88 -18.12
N PRO A 107 1.06 -16.13 -17.88
CA PRO A 107 1.53 -16.53 -16.55
C PRO A 107 2.72 -15.66 -16.12
N PRO A 108 2.89 -15.38 -14.83
CA PRO A 108 4.01 -14.58 -14.34
C PRO A 108 5.32 -15.36 -14.44
N SER A 109 6.37 -14.70 -14.92
CA SER A 109 7.74 -15.21 -14.82
C SER A 109 8.43 -14.56 -13.63
N LEU A 110 8.51 -15.27 -12.50
CA LEU A 110 9.11 -14.75 -11.29
C LEU A 110 10.64 -14.71 -11.39
N PRO A 111 11.28 -13.66 -10.84
CA PRO A 111 12.74 -13.62 -10.75
C PRO A 111 13.29 -14.83 -9.95
N PRO A 112 14.44 -15.37 -10.36
CA PRO A 112 15.06 -16.49 -9.65
C PRO A 112 15.60 -16.06 -8.26
N ARG A 113 15.98 -17.06 -7.45
CA ARG A 113 16.69 -16.88 -6.18
C ARG A 113 15.87 -16.25 -5.05
N TRP A 114 14.53 -16.47 -5.02
CA TRP A 114 13.66 -16.03 -3.93
C TRP A 114 14.17 -16.39 -2.53
N LYS A 115 14.61 -17.65 -2.33
CA LYS A 115 15.16 -18.10 -1.03
C LYS A 115 16.39 -17.29 -0.60
N ARG A 116 17.26 -16.92 -1.56
CA ARG A 116 18.45 -16.08 -1.29
C ARG A 116 18.05 -14.64 -0.94
N LEU A 117 17.04 -14.08 -1.64
CA LEU A 117 16.51 -12.76 -1.33
C LEU A 117 15.95 -12.72 0.10
N CYS A 118 15.13 -13.70 0.49
CA CYS A 118 14.56 -13.79 1.83
C CYS A 118 15.62 -13.90 2.94
N ARG A 119 16.69 -14.67 2.73
CA ARG A 119 17.80 -14.75 3.71
C ARG A 119 18.52 -13.43 3.88
N ARG A 120 18.72 -12.68 2.79
CA ARG A 120 19.37 -11.36 2.84
C ARG A 120 18.48 -10.32 3.50
N LEU A 121 17.15 -10.35 3.26
CA LEU A 121 16.19 -9.50 3.94
C LEU A 121 16.19 -9.77 5.45
N GLU A 122 16.20 -11.03 5.86
CA GLU A 122 16.25 -11.42 7.26
C GLU A 122 17.52 -10.89 7.95
N ALA A 123 18.69 -11.12 7.36
CA ALA A 123 19.96 -10.60 7.87
C ALA A 123 19.96 -9.05 7.94
N SER A 124 19.38 -8.36 6.95
CA SER A 124 19.25 -6.90 6.96
C SER A 124 18.34 -6.40 8.08
N ILE A 125 17.23 -7.09 8.37
CA ILE A 125 16.32 -6.78 9.47
C ILE A 125 17.03 -7.01 10.82
N GLU A 126 17.77 -8.09 10.97
CA GLU A 126 18.54 -8.42 12.18
C GLU A 126 19.66 -7.41 12.44
N THR A 127 20.39 -7.00 11.39
CA THR A 127 21.42 -5.97 11.51
C THR A 127 20.81 -4.63 11.96
N ALA A 128 19.68 -4.23 11.39
CA ALA A 128 18.97 -3.00 11.78
C ALA A 128 18.48 -3.05 13.24
N ALA A 129 18.13 -4.23 13.75
CA ALA A 129 17.73 -4.44 15.14
C ALA A 129 18.88 -4.23 16.15
N GLN A 130 20.13 -4.30 15.71
CA GLN A 130 21.31 -4.12 16.56
C GLN A 130 21.80 -2.66 16.66
N ILE A 131 21.24 -1.74 15.85
CA ILE A 131 21.60 -0.34 15.88
C ILE A 131 21.02 0.30 17.15
N HIS A 132 21.90 0.87 17.99
CA HIS A 132 21.53 1.53 19.23
C HIS A 132 21.33 3.03 18.97
N GLU A 133 20.07 3.44 18.93
CA GLU A 133 19.65 4.84 18.97
C GLU A 133 18.60 4.97 20.08
N ASP A 134 18.75 5.93 20.98
CA ASP A 134 17.87 6.11 22.16
C ASP A 134 16.39 6.25 21.78
N ARG A 135 16.12 6.97 20.69
CA ARG A 135 14.75 7.17 20.16
C ARG A 135 14.07 5.89 19.72
N LEU A 136 14.81 4.80 19.47
CA LEU A 136 14.26 3.51 19.08
C LEU A 136 13.83 2.65 20.28
N ASN A 137 14.03 3.15 21.50
CA ASN A 137 13.56 2.53 22.74
C ASN A 137 12.19 3.05 23.20
N GLU A 138 11.68 4.12 22.58
CA GLU A 138 10.31 4.57 22.80
C GLU A 138 9.29 3.47 22.42
N PRO A 139 8.11 3.41 23.04
CA PRO A 139 7.05 2.49 22.63
C PRO A 139 6.68 2.68 21.15
N PHE A 140 6.30 1.57 20.48
CA PHE A 140 5.82 1.67 19.11
C PHE A 140 4.54 2.51 19.01
N SER A 141 3.68 2.50 20.03
CA SER A 141 2.49 3.36 20.10
C SER A 141 2.84 4.84 19.85
N CYS A 142 3.90 5.36 20.47
CA CYS A 142 4.33 6.76 20.32
C CYS A 142 5.12 6.98 19.02
N ARG A 143 6.22 6.24 18.85
CA ARG A 143 7.10 6.44 17.68
C ARG A 143 6.46 6.04 16.36
N GLY A 144 5.68 4.97 16.36
CA GLY A 144 4.90 4.52 15.19
C GLY A 144 3.84 5.54 14.78
N ALA A 145 3.16 6.16 15.75
CA ALA A 145 2.20 7.22 15.49
C ALA A 145 2.88 8.48 14.93
N SER A 146 4.10 8.83 15.38
CA SER A 146 4.89 9.93 14.76
C SER A 146 5.24 9.64 13.28
N VAL A 147 5.50 8.38 12.93
CA VAL A 147 5.71 7.98 11.53
C VAL A 147 4.41 8.10 10.73
N VAL A 148 3.26 7.69 11.32
CA VAL A 148 1.94 7.88 10.70
C VAL A 148 1.65 9.35 10.48
N GLN A 149 1.95 10.22 11.44
CA GLN A 149 1.82 11.68 11.33
C GLN A 149 2.59 12.23 10.12
N SER A 150 3.87 11.87 9.99
CA SER A 150 4.71 12.32 8.86
C SER A 150 4.13 11.87 7.51
N LEU A 151 3.71 10.60 7.41
CA LEU A 151 3.08 10.06 6.20
C LEU A 151 1.73 10.74 5.89
N PHE A 152 0.98 11.10 6.94
CA PHE A 152 -0.30 11.77 6.77
C PHE A 152 -0.13 13.18 6.23
N ASN A 153 0.87 13.93 6.71
CA ASN A 153 1.18 15.26 6.20
C ASN A 153 1.52 15.19 4.70
N GLU A 154 2.41 14.27 4.31
CA GLU A 154 2.73 14.06 2.90
C GLU A 154 1.49 13.67 2.06
N PHE A 155 0.59 12.86 2.63
CA PHE A 155 -0.66 12.47 1.96
C PHE A 155 -1.63 13.64 1.79
N ALA A 156 -1.81 14.47 2.83
CA ALA A 156 -2.67 15.64 2.79
C ALA A 156 -2.18 16.64 1.72
N ASP A 157 -0.87 16.88 1.66
CA ASP A 157 -0.25 17.72 0.62
C ASP A 157 -0.45 17.13 -0.78
N ALA A 158 -0.27 15.83 -0.92
CA ALA A 158 -0.46 15.14 -2.20
C ALA A 158 -1.92 15.18 -2.67
N LEU A 159 -2.91 15.14 -1.75
CA LEU A 159 -4.33 15.31 -2.09
C LEU A 159 -4.61 16.72 -2.64
N LEU A 160 -4.04 17.76 -2.02
CA LEU A 160 -4.19 19.14 -2.45
C LEU A 160 -3.56 19.40 -3.82
N ALA A 161 -2.49 18.69 -4.15
CA ALA A 161 -1.76 18.83 -5.40
C ALA A 161 -2.49 18.21 -6.61
N ILE A 162 -3.54 17.39 -6.42
CA ILE A 162 -4.27 16.74 -7.52
C ILE A 162 -5.06 17.80 -8.33
N ARG A 163 -4.73 17.92 -9.62
CA ARG A 163 -5.27 18.96 -10.51
C ARG A 163 -6.48 18.53 -11.34
N GLY A 164 -6.90 17.28 -11.27
CA GLY A 164 -8.05 16.77 -12.02
C GLY A 164 -7.90 15.30 -12.44
N PRO A 165 -8.86 14.76 -13.22
CA PRO A 165 -8.90 13.35 -13.60
C PRO A 165 -7.72 12.90 -14.47
N GLU A 166 -7.10 13.83 -15.18
CA GLU A 166 -5.92 13.54 -16.05
C GLU A 166 -4.58 13.61 -15.31
N ASP A 167 -4.60 14.07 -14.05
CA ASP A 167 -3.39 14.06 -13.20
C ASP A 167 -3.10 12.67 -12.64
N ILE A 168 -2.85 11.72 -13.54
CA ILE A 168 -2.57 10.32 -13.19
C ILE A 168 -1.34 10.20 -12.28
N ARG A 169 -0.37 11.11 -12.40
CA ARG A 169 0.83 11.09 -11.55
C ARG A 169 0.51 11.52 -10.12
N GLY A 170 -0.22 12.61 -9.91
CA GLY A 170 -0.66 13.07 -8.59
C GLY A 170 -1.56 12.04 -7.91
N ILE A 171 -2.55 11.49 -8.63
CA ILE A 171 -3.41 10.41 -8.14
C ILE A 171 -2.59 9.16 -7.77
N HIS A 172 -1.60 8.78 -8.57
CA HIS A 172 -0.76 7.63 -8.27
C HIS A 172 0.13 7.87 -7.04
N HIS A 173 0.68 9.07 -6.88
CA HIS A 173 1.50 9.44 -5.73
C HIS A 173 0.68 9.40 -4.44
N SER A 174 -0.46 10.08 -4.38
CA SER A 174 -1.35 10.06 -3.22
C SER A 174 -1.84 8.64 -2.86
N ARG A 175 -2.07 7.78 -3.89
CA ARG A 175 -2.41 6.38 -3.67
C ARG A 175 -1.27 5.56 -3.04
N ILE A 176 -0.01 5.89 -3.35
CA ILE A 176 1.15 5.25 -2.70
C ILE A 176 1.18 5.62 -1.21
N LEU A 177 1.00 6.90 -0.89
CA LEU A 177 0.99 7.40 0.49
C LEU A 177 -0.19 6.82 1.28
N ALA A 178 -1.40 6.82 0.72
CA ALA A 178 -2.56 6.17 1.34
C ALA A 178 -2.31 4.69 1.66
N LYS A 179 -1.57 3.99 0.80
CA LYS A 179 -1.20 2.59 1.04
C LYS A 179 -0.18 2.45 2.18
N GLN A 180 0.77 3.36 2.29
CA GLN A 180 1.73 3.37 3.39
C GLN A 180 1.02 3.66 4.71
N LEU A 181 0.15 4.67 4.74
CA LEU A 181 -0.70 4.99 5.88
C LEU A 181 -1.55 3.80 6.32
N ARG A 182 -2.27 3.19 5.38
CA ARG A 182 -3.08 2.01 5.69
C ARG A 182 -2.28 0.92 6.39
N TYR A 183 -1.10 0.59 5.85
CA TYR A 183 -0.29 -0.48 6.44
C TYR A 183 0.34 -0.08 7.78
N MET A 184 0.65 1.20 7.99
CA MET A 184 1.12 1.70 9.28
C MET A 184 0.01 1.77 10.33
N LEU A 185 -1.25 2.01 9.93
CA LEU A 185 -2.40 2.00 10.82
C LEU A 185 -2.87 0.57 11.19
N GLU A 186 -2.55 -0.47 10.39
CA GLU A 186 -2.99 -1.84 10.67
C GLU A 186 -2.67 -2.35 12.09
N PRO A 187 -1.49 -2.13 12.67
CA PRO A 187 -1.21 -2.53 14.06
C PRO A 187 -2.07 -1.80 15.09
N PHE A 188 -2.33 -0.51 14.89
CA PHE A 188 -3.15 0.29 15.80
C PHE A 188 -4.63 -0.09 15.70
N ALA A 189 -5.13 -0.31 14.49
CA ALA A 189 -6.52 -0.66 14.20
C ALA A 189 -6.97 -2.00 14.84
N ALA A 190 -6.03 -2.82 15.29
CA ALA A 190 -6.34 -4.07 15.99
C ALA A 190 -6.97 -3.84 17.37
N SER A 191 -6.69 -2.70 18.03
CA SER A 191 -7.16 -2.37 19.38
C SER A 191 -7.79 -0.98 19.48
N ASP A 192 -7.72 -0.17 18.43
CA ASP A 192 -8.19 1.21 18.41
C ASP A 192 -9.19 1.43 17.26
N LYS A 193 -10.44 1.73 17.62
CA LYS A 193 -11.52 1.96 16.65
C LYS A 193 -11.34 3.22 15.80
N GLN A 194 -10.65 4.23 16.32
CA GLN A 194 -10.38 5.45 15.56
C GLN A 194 -9.32 5.18 14.50
N ALA A 195 -8.23 4.49 14.85
CA ALA A 195 -7.25 4.01 13.89
C ALA A 195 -7.88 3.08 12.82
N GLU A 196 -8.84 2.23 13.21
CA GLU A 196 -9.58 1.39 12.27
C GLU A 196 -10.37 2.23 11.27
N ARG A 197 -11.08 3.28 11.72
CA ARG A 197 -11.83 4.19 10.83
C ARG A 197 -10.88 4.90 9.86
N LEU A 198 -9.78 5.47 10.36
CA LEU A 198 -8.76 6.12 9.52
C LEU A 198 -8.17 5.15 8.49
N MET A 199 -7.91 3.91 8.89
CA MET A 199 -7.47 2.85 7.98
C MET A 199 -8.51 2.57 6.89
N GLN A 200 -9.80 2.52 7.22
CA GLN A 200 -10.89 2.29 6.26
C GLN A 200 -11.04 3.46 5.27
N GLU A 201 -10.81 4.70 5.69
CA GLU A 201 -10.76 5.84 4.78
C GLU A 201 -9.61 5.68 3.76
N MET A 202 -8.44 5.21 4.20
CA MET A 202 -7.33 4.91 3.29
C MET A 202 -7.66 3.76 2.33
N VAL A 203 -8.41 2.75 2.76
CA VAL A 203 -8.91 1.66 1.89
C VAL A 203 -9.87 2.23 0.84
N SER A 204 -10.85 3.02 1.26
CA SER A 204 -11.83 3.66 0.36
C SER A 204 -11.16 4.50 -0.73
N PHE A 205 -10.19 5.34 -0.34
CA PHE A 205 -9.41 6.14 -1.29
C PHE A 205 -8.60 5.27 -2.26
N GLN A 206 -7.96 4.19 -1.76
CA GLN A 206 -7.19 3.28 -2.60
C GLN A 206 -8.06 2.52 -3.61
N ASP A 207 -9.28 2.15 -3.26
CA ASP A 207 -10.20 1.44 -4.14
C ASP A 207 -10.65 2.34 -5.29
N CYS A 208 -11.08 3.58 -4.99
CA CYS A 208 -11.47 4.55 -6.01
C CYS A 208 -10.31 4.89 -6.96
N THR A 209 -9.16 5.27 -6.40
CA THR A 209 -7.98 5.63 -7.20
C THR A 209 -7.34 4.43 -7.88
N GLY A 210 -7.54 3.22 -7.34
CA GLY A 210 -7.14 1.96 -7.96
C GLY A 210 -7.91 1.69 -9.24
N MET A 211 -9.24 1.86 -9.23
CA MET A 211 -10.07 1.71 -10.42
C MET A 211 -9.71 2.76 -11.49
N LEU A 212 -9.46 4.02 -11.10
CA LEU A 212 -8.97 5.05 -12.03
C LEU A 212 -7.67 4.63 -12.72
N HIS A 213 -6.70 4.16 -11.94
CA HIS A 213 -5.42 3.68 -12.49
C HIS A 213 -5.61 2.49 -13.43
N ASP A 214 -6.48 1.55 -13.08
CA ASP A 214 -6.74 0.36 -13.88
C ASP A 214 -7.41 0.71 -15.21
N LEU A 215 -8.35 1.66 -15.23
CA LEU A 215 -8.97 2.19 -16.44
C LEU A 215 -7.97 2.96 -17.32
N ALA A 216 -7.13 3.80 -16.72
CA ALA A 216 -6.07 4.50 -17.46
C ALA A 216 -5.11 3.51 -18.12
N THR A 217 -4.66 2.49 -17.38
CA THR A 217 -3.79 1.44 -17.90
C THR A 217 -4.46 0.64 -19.03
N MET A 218 -5.76 0.38 -18.90
CA MET A 218 -6.54 -0.33 -19.93
C MET A 218 -6.69 0.52 -21.19
N ARG A 219 -7.00 1.81 -21.07
CA ARG A 219 -7.07 2.77 -22.16
C ARG A 219 -5.77 2.78 -22.98
N ASP A 220 -4.66 2.84 -22.27
CA ASP A 220 -3.34 2.94 -22.91
C ASP A 220 -2.88 1.61 -23.52
N ALA A 221 -3.19 0.47 -22.88
CA ALA A 221 -2.75 -0.85 -23.32
C ALA A 221 -3.56 -1.42 -24.49
N LEU A 222 -4.86 -1.09 -24.60
CA LEU A 222 -5.74 -1.68 -25.61
C LEU A 222 -5.81 -0.87 -26.91
N ALA A 223 -5.32 0.37 -26.95
CA ALA A 223 -5.56 1.31 -28.07
C ALA A 223 -7.01 1.15 -28.58
N PRO A 224 -8.03 1.33 -27.73
CA PRO A 224 -9.39 0.86 -27.98
C PRO A 224 -10.05 1.63 -29.12
N ALA A 225 -11.06 0.98 -29.76
CA ALA A 225 -11.94 1.65 -30.69
C ALA A 225 -12.55 2.93 -30.04
N PRO A 226 -12.88 3.98 -30.82
CA PRO A 226 -13.34 5.26 -30.29
C PRO A 226 -14.49 5.16 -29.29
N SER A 227 -15.46 4.27 -29.53
CA SER A 227 -16.61 4.05 -28.63
C SER A 227 -16.21 3.46 -27.27
N LEU A 228 -15.30 2.50 -27.26
CA LEU A 228 -14.77 1.89 -26.03
C LEU A 228 -13.92 2.90 -25.26
N ARG A 229 -13.10 3.68 -25.97
CA ARG A 229 -12.29 4.77 -25.38
C ARG A 229 -13.17 5.81 -24.69
N ALA A 230 -14.20 6.29 -25.39
CA ALA A 230 -15.14 7.25 -24.83
C ALA A 230 -15.89 6.70 -23.60
N HIS A 231 -16.17 5.39 -23.56
CA HIS A 231 -16.78 4.75 -22.39
C HIS A 231 -15.79 4.75 -21.19
N ILE A 232 -14.55 4.33 -21.42
CA ILE A 232 -13.50 4.33 -20.38
C ILE A 232 -13.31 5.74 -19.81
N GLU A 233 -13.19 6.75 -20.66
CA GLU A 233 -12.98 8.14 -20.25
C GLU A 233 -14.17 8.71 -19.44
N ARG A 234 -15.40 8.37 -19.80
CA ARG A 234 -16.60 8.74 -19.01
C ARG A 234 -16.57 8.10 -17.61
N GLU A 235 -16.23 6.82 -17.53
CA GLU A 235 -16.15 6.12 -16.25
C GLU A 235 -15.00 6.66 -15.39
N MET A 236 -13.85 6.97 -15.98
CA MET A 236 -12.74 7.65 -15.28
C MET A 236 -13.18 9.01 -14.71
N LYS A 237 -13.90 9.81 -15.48
CA LYS A 237 -14.43 11.10 -15.02
C LYS A 237 -15.41 10.93 -13.85
N SER A 238 -16.31 9.95 -13.93
CA SER A 238 -17.25 9.64 -12.85
C SER A 238 -16.54 9.18 -11.57
N LEU A 239 -15.55 8.31 -11.69
CA LEU A 239 -14.72 7.87 -10.54
C LEU A 239 -13.93 9.01 -9.92
N TYR A 240 -13.39 9.91 -10.74
CA TYR A 240 -12.70 11.10 -10.22
C TYR A 240 -13.65 12.02 -9.44
N GLN A 241 -14.88 12.21 -9.89
CA GLN A 241 -15.89 12.99 -9.15
C GLN A 241 -16.15 12.36 -7.76
N ILE A 242 -16.13 11.03 -7.65
CA ILE A 242 -16.24 10.35 -6.35
C ILE A 242 -15.00 10.66 -5.48
N VAL A 243 -13.80 10.55 -6.04
CA VAL A 243 -12.56 10.90 -5.31
C VAL A 243 -12.57 12.36 -4.86
N GLU A 244 -12.94 13.28 -5.74
CA GLU A 244 -13.03 14.69 -5.43
C GLU A 244 -14.02 14.96 -4.30
N THR A 245 -15.24 14.46 -4.43
CA THR A 245 -16.33 14.74 -3.48
C THR A 245 -16.08 14.06 -2.13
N ARG A 246 -15.61 12.79 -2.15
CA ARG A 246 -15.54 11.96 -0.95
C ARG A 246 -14.22 12.10 -0.19
N HIS A 247 -13.14 12.52 -0.85
CA HIS A 247 -11.82 12.55 -0.23
C HIS A 247 -11.14 13.92 -0.31
N ILE A 248 -11.20 14.61 -1.46
CA ILE A 248 -10.52 15.90 -1.60
C ILE A 248 -11.31 17.01 -0.88
N ARG A 249 -12.63 17.09 -1.08
CA ARG A 249 -13.48 18.13 -0.44
C ARG A 249 -13.69 17.89 1.05
N THR A 250 -13.59 16.64 1.52
CA THR A 250 -13.77 16.29 2.95
C THR A 250 -12.43 16.18 3.70
N ARG A 251 -11.32 16.58 3.09
CA ARG A 251 -9.98 16.46 3.67
C ARG A 251 -9.83 17.12 5.04
N GLU A 252 -10.54 18.24 5.27
CA GLU A 252 -10.48 18.94 6.56
C GLU A 252 -11.07 18.10 7.69
N GLN A 253 -12.12 17.33 7.42
CA GLN A 253 -12.63 16.36 8.39
C GLN A 253 -11.62 15.26 8.65
N LEU A 254 -11.01 14.74 7.61
CA LEU A 254 -9.97 13.71 7.73
C LEU A 254 -8.77 14.24 8.54
N ILE A 255 -8.38 15.49 8.35
CA ILE A 255 -7.32 16.16 9.13
C ILE A 255 -7.72 16.25 10.61
N ARG A 256 -8.97 16.64 10.93
CA ARG A 256 -9.46 16.68 12.31
C ARG A 256 -9.44 15.29 12.95
N ASP A 257 -9.93 14.27 12.24
CA ASP A 257 -9.99 12.89 12.75
C ASP A 257 -8.59 12.33 13.03
N PHE A 258 -7.61 12.65 12.16
CA PHE A 258 -6.21 12.28 12.38
C PHE A 258 -5.58 13.01 13.56
N ARG A 259 -5.85 14.29 13.71
CA ARG A 259 -5.34 15.10 14.83
C ARG A 259 -5.86 14.56 16.16
N GLU A 260 -7.15 14.32 16.26
CA GLU A 260 -7.78 13.74 17.44
C GLU A 260 -7.17 12.36 17.79
N TRP A 261 -6.93 11.52 16.78
CA TRP A 261 -6.26 10.25 17.02
C TRP A 261 -4.82 10.40 17.52
N LEU A 262 -4.04 11.34 16.99
CA LEU A 262 -2.67 11.60 17.43
C LEU A 262 -2.61 12.14 18.86
N GLU A 263 -3.53 13.01 19.25
CA GLU A 263 -3.67 13.51 20.63
C GLU A 263 -3.91 12.34 21.61
N ASN A 264 -4.74 11.36 21.23
CA ASN A 264 -4.96 10.15 22.01
C ASN A 264 -3.73 9.22 22.08
N CYS A 265 -2.75 9.40 21.20
CA CYS A 265 -1.46 8.71 21.23
C CYS A 265 -0.37 9.46 22.00
N ASP A 266 -0.71 10.55 22.76
CA ASP A 266 0.23 11.45 23.43
C ASP A 266 1.27 12.10 22.49
N ILE A 267 0.86 12.34 21.24
CA ILE A 267 1.69 12.98 20.24
C ILE A 267 1.16 14.39 19.98
N PRO A 268 2.00 15.44 20.08
CA PRO A 268 1.55 16.79 19.80
C PRO A 268 1.06 16.89 18.35
N PRO A 269 -0.07 17.60 18.10
CA PRO A 269 -0.57 17.81 16.76
C PRO A 269 0.49 18.53 15.90
N PRO A 270 0.53 18.22 14.59
CA PRO A 270 1.44 18.89 13.69
C PRO A 270 1.13 20.39 13.56
N ASP A 271 2.18 21.20 13.36
CA ASP A 271 2.11 22.67 13.20
C ASP A 271 1.49 23.12 11.85
N TRP A 272 0.50 22.41 11.33
CA TRP A 272 -0.21 22.89 10.15
C TRP A 272 -1.49 23.63 10.57
N VAL A 273 -1.32 24.90 10.68
CA VAL A 273 -2.39 25.89 10.78
C VAL A 273 -2.50 26.60 9.43
#